data_0c9f0e7a9420c9eb6e3da92e50063722
#
_entry.id   0c9f0e7a9420c9eb6e3da92e50063722
#
_cell.length_a   1.000
_cell.length_b   1.000
_cell.length_c   1.000
_cell.angle_alpha   90.00
_cell.angle_beta   90.00
_cell.angle_gamma   90.00
#
_symmetry.space_group_name_H-M   'P 1'
#
loop_
_entity.id
_entity.type
_entity.pdbx_description
1 polymer ?
#
loop_
_entity_poly.entity_id
_entity_poly.type
_entity_poly.pdbx_seq_one_letter_code
_entity_poly.pdbx_strand_id
1 'polypeptide(L)'
;MKNIALIGIGPHAKRIYLHYFKKKKVNLELVVDLESEKNNIRKYLDENGFKKTKIFTLSDKYKDDEHLPEDVSSNLLAVCKTLEITHLIISTEPKAHFMYLEFALKNNMNVLTDKPITVAKNMTSLHSIEKVRKQYYEILELAKKSKGTCKVMCQRQYHRGYEKIKDVLTDVVNKYKMPITNIDIFHSDGAWEMPHDLGKENHPYKYGYGKLFHSGYHFIDLLSDFIKINDSLGGIKKIVDGDVYSKVFTPNDEMNVLSIEDYKRLFKNQEIPDYYKENENPTFKKYGEKDYHGLLSFYNKEGFTITTATLNLIHNGVSRRSWIETKDFYKSNGRIRHERINIEIGHLLNIQVHSYQSKEISDRTDDEEKVGGLEHFDIYFFNNPLIDKEPFKEIHLGDMYSEKEKKEFLGYNELSRERFLDNFLNNIDCKGDIRDQALAIEILYSCAKGIHNQYANKNKVEKILVRNDYTYRFISKRLKQYSDNLDKKFYPKTINNKIIYKDIYTLYVYEKFVEKQNYYEVFISVDDTKNVAGNLLTKRFKSKFFAHIYYKILEYIISNKKISSIEKLIESYS
;
A
#
# COMPACT_ATOMS: atom_id res chain seq x y z
N MET A 1 28.28 -12.10 -13.15
CA MET A 1 27.83 -10.75 -12.77
C MET A 1 26.34 -10.71 -13.07
N LYS A 2 25.50 -10.06 -12.26
CA LYS A 2 24.04 -10.05 -12.51
C LYS A 2 23.70 -8.93 -13.46
N ASN A 3 22.91 -9.21 -14.48
CA ASN A 3 22.45 -8.25 -15.46
C ASN A 3 21.08 -7.73 -15.02
N ILE A 4 20.97 -6.44 -14.86
CA ILE A 4 19.78 -5.79 -14.29
C ILE A 4 19.07 -4.95 -15.34
N ALA A 5 17.74 -5.02 -15.33
CA ALA A 5 16.88 -4.05 -15.98
C ALA A 5 16.22 -3.14 -14.95
N LEU A 6 16.23 -1.84 -15.20
CA LEU A 6 15.51 -0.83 -14.42
C LEU A 6 14.33 -0.32 -15.24
N ILE A 7 13.13 -0.45 -14.70
CA ILE A 7 11.91 0.04 -15.33
C ILE A 7 11.47 1.32 -14.63
N GLY A 8 11.49 2.42 -15.37
CA GLY A 8 11.28 3.77 -14.86
C GLY A 8 12.56 4.42 -14.33
N ILE A 9 12.92 5.57 -14.89
CA ILE A 9 14.11 6.34 -14.50
C ILE A 9 13.74 7.74 -13.98
N GLY A 10 12.67 7.81 -13.23
CA GLY A 10 12.22 9.05 -12.57
C GLY A 10 13.16 9.53 -11.45
N PRO A 11 12.84 10.65 -10.77
CA PRO A 11 13.68 11.22 -9.71
C PRO A 11 14.01 10.23 -8.58
N HIS A 12 13.06 9.36 -8.23
CA HIS A 12 13.28 8.33 -7.19
C HIS A 12 14.33 7.31 -7.65
N ALA A 13 14.19 6.77 -8.86
CA ALA A 13 15.13 5.80 -9.43
C ALA A 13 16.54 6.38 -9.53
N LYS A 14 16.67 7.63 -10.00
CA LYS A 14 17.97 8.34 -10.11
C LYS A 14 18.66 8.46 -8.76
N ARG A 15 17.92 8.86 -7.72
CA ARG A 15 18.47 9.06 -6.38
C ARG A 15 18.82 7.76 -5.67
N ILE A 16 18.02 6.71 -5.82
CA ILE A 16 18.17 5.46 -5.07
C ILE A 16 18.91 4.41 -5.88
N TYR A 17 18.33 3.96 -6.99
CA TYR A 17 18.85 2.80 -7.73
C TYR A 17 20.11 3.12 -8.52
N LEU A 18 20.13 4.21 -9.27
CA LEU A 18 21.33 4.56 -10.06
C LEU A 18 22.50 4.99 -9.17
N HIS A 19 22.22 5.67 -8.06
CA HIS A 19 23.24 5.96 -7.06
C HIS A 19 23.85 4.67 -6.48
N TYR A 20 23.00 3.72 -6.09
CA TYR A 20 23.42 2.41 -5.60
C TYR A 20 24.25 1.65 -6.66
N PHE A 21 23.78 1.57 -7.91
CA PHE A 21 24.48 0.87 -8.98
C PHE A 21 25.87 1.46 -9.23
N LYS A 22 25.99 2.78 -9.21
CA LYS A 22 27.28 3.47 -9.33
C LYS A 22 28.20 3.16 -8.14
N LYS A 23 27.70 3.26 -6.92
CA LYS A 23 28.44 2.97 -5.68
C LYS A 23 28.95 1.53 -5.65
N LYS A 24 28.11 0.57 -5.98
CA LYS A 24 28.39 -0.87 -5.90
C LYS A 24 28.93 -1.47 -7.20
N LYS A 25 29.11 -0.67 -8.26
CA LYS A 25 29.55 -1.09 -9.60
C LYS A 25 28.65 -2.21 -10.17
N VAL A 26 27.34 -2.09 -9.99
CA VAL A 26 26.35 -3.04 -10.48
C VAL A 26 26.13 -2.81 -11.98
N ASN A 27 25.98 -3.90 -12.73
CA ASN A 27 25.82 -3.85 -14.17
C ASN A 27 24.35 -3.57 -14.55
N LEU A 28 24.07 -2.33 -14.96
CA LEU A 28 22.77 -1.92 -15.50
C LEU A 28 22.78 -2.07 -17.02
N GLU A 29 22.18 -3.17 -17.52
CA GLU A 29 22.17 -3.48 -18.95
C GLU A 29 21.03 -2.83 -19.70
N LEU A 30 19.87 -2.65 -19.05
CA LEU A 30 18.65 -2.20 -19.68
C LEU A 30 17.92 -1.16 -18.83
N VAL A 31 17.44 -0.11 -19.47
CA VAL A 31 16.43 0.81 -18.94
C VAL A 31 15.18 0.71 -19.81
N VAL A 32 14.01 0.62 -19.19
CA VAL A 32 12.70 0.63 -19.85
C VAL A 32 11.93 1.86 -19.39
N ASP A 33 11.46 2.70 -20.33
CA ASP A 33 10.66 3.88 -20.00
C ASP A 33 9.81 4.31 -21.21
N LEU A 34 9.09 5.41 -21.09
CA LEU A 34 8.25 5.97 -22.14
C LEU A 34 9.10 6.54 -23.29
N GLU A 35 8.56 6.50 -24.49
CA GLU A 35 9.25 6.96 -25.70
C GLU A 35 9.55 8.47 -25.64
N SER A 36 8.65 9.27 -25.09
CA SER A 36 8.85 10.71 -24.89
C SER A 36 10.08 11.06 -24.04
N GLU A 37 10.49 10.16 -23.14
CA GLU A 37 11.63 10.39 -22.24
C GLU A 37 12.99 9.89 -22.80
N LYS A 38 13.00 9.23 -23.94
CA LYS A 38 14.19 8.54 -24.49
C LYS A 38 15.45 9.41 -24.53
N ASN A 39 15.33 10.64 -25.04
CA ASN A 39 16.47 11.55 -25.19
C ASN A 39 16.98 12.05 -23.84
N ASN A 40 16.07 12.38 -22.91
CA ASN A 40 16.40 12.81 -21.57
C ASN A 40 17.12 11.70 -20.80
N ILE A 41 16.65 10.46 -20.95
CA ILE A 41 17.24 9.27 -20.34
C ILE A 41 18.63 9.03 -20.91
N ARG A 42 18.80 9.05 -22.22
CA ARG A 42 20.11 8.83 -22.84
C ARG A 42 21.15 9.83 -22.35
N LYS A 43 20.80 11.11 -22.39
CA LYS A 43 21.64 12.18 -21.86
C LYS A 43 22.06 11.92 -20.40
N TYR A 44 21.07 11.62 -19.54
CA TYR A 44 21.34 11.37 -18.14
C TYR A 44 22.25 10.15 -17.90
N LEU A 45 22.02 9.05 -18.62
CA LEU A 45 22.83 7.83 -18.51
C LEU A 45 24.27 8.09 -18.94
N ASP A 46 24.49 8.84 -20.04
CA ASP A 46 25.81 9.19 -20.56
C ASP A 46 26.61 10.06 -19.58
N GLU A 47 25.95 11.05 -18.99
CA GLU A 47 26.52 11.96 -17.98
C GLU A 47 26.88 11.24 -16.68
N ASN A 48 26.18 10.16 -16.34
CA ASN A 48 26.34 9.45 -15.07
C ASN A 48 27.15 8.13 -15.17
N GLY A 49 27.75 7.86 -16.32
CA GLY A 49 28.66 6.72 -16.48
C GLY A 49 27.99 5.42 -16.94
N PHE A 50 26.72 5.45 -17.36
CA PHE A 50 25.96 4.31 -17.86
C PHE A 50 25.86 4.28 -19.39
N LYS A 51 26.94 4.64 -20.09
CA LYS A 51 26.98 4.80 -21.56
C LYS A 51 26.59 3.54 -22.34
N LYS A 52 26.87 2.35 -21.77
CA LYS A 52 26.62 1.05 -22.44
C LYS A 52 25.18 0.55 -22.23
N THR A 53 24.44 1.12 -21.28
CA THR A 53 23.07 0.70 -20.94
C THR A 53 22.14 0.88 -22.13
N LYS A 54 21.46 -0.16 -22.53
CA LYS A 54 20.42 -0.11 -23.58
C LYS A 54 19.15 0.55 -23.07
N ILE A 55 18.40 1.18 -23.95
CA ILE A 55 17.10 1.77 -23.66
C ILE A 55 16.05 1.07 -24.52
N PHE A 56 15.05 0.51 -23.87
CA PHE A 56 13.83 0.02 -24.49
C PHE A 56 12.71 1.02 -24.20
N THR A 57 12.00 1.49 -25.22
CA THR A 57 10.94 2.46 -25.04
C THR A 57 9.56 1.86 -25.27
N LEU A 58 8.62 2.22 -24.37
CA LEU A 58 7.21 1.95 -24.50
C LEU A 58 6.53 3.19 -25.09
N SER A 59 5.67 3.01 -26.09
CA SER A 59 4.85 4.12 -26.62
C SER A 59 3.99 4.73 -25.51
N ASP A 60 3.93 6.08 -25.45
CA ASP A 60 3.19 6.83 -24.44
C ASP A 60 1.68 6.51 -24.39
N LYS A 61 1.12 6.01 -25.50
CA LYS A 61 -0.29 5.57 -25.55
C LYS A 61 -0.59 4.42 -24.59
N TYR A 62 0.41 3.63 -24.20
CA TYR A 62 0.26 2.46 -23.32
C TYR A 62 0.53 2.75 -21.85
N LYS A 63 0.90 4.00 -21.50
CA LYS A 63 1.26 4.37 -20.11
C LYS A 63 0.18 4.12 -19.04
N ASP A 64 -1.07 3.98 -19.48
CA ASP A 64 -2.23 3.79 -18.60
C ASP A 64 -2.86 2.39 -18.78
N ASP A 65 -2.26 1.53 -19.61
CA ASP A 65 -2.77 0.17 -19.84
C ASP A 65 -2.53 -0.70 -18.61
N GLU A 66 -3.40 -1.68 -18.43
CA GLU A 66 -3.27 -2.64 -17.32
C GLU A 66 -2.25 -3.73 -17.62
N HIS A 67 -2.12 -4.11 -18.89
CA HIS A 67 -1.23 -5.14 -19.37
C HIS A 67 -0.32 -4.61 -20.48
N LEU A 68 0.90 -5.15 -20.56
CA LEU A 68 1.74 -4.87 -21.73
C LEU A 68 1.06 -5.47 -22.97
N PRO A 69 0.97 -4.72 -24.11
CA PRO A 69 0.58 -5.29 -25.38
C PRO A 69 1.44 -6.50 -25.73
N GLU A 70 0.85 -7.49 -26.38
CA GLU A 70 1.51 -8.78 -26.63
C GLU A 70 2.80 -8.64 -27.46
N ASP A 71 2.76 -7.78 -28.48
CA ASP A 71 3.91 -7.46 -29.32
C ASP A 71 5.03 -6.76 -28.52
N VAL A 72 4.68 -5.78 -27.67
CA VAL A 72 5.62 -5.08 -26.80
C VAL A 72 6.23 -6.04 -25.78
N SER A 73 5.40 -6.88 -25.17
CA SER A 73 5.85 -7.88 -24.20
C SER A 73 6.84 -8.87 -24.83
N SER A 74 6.54 -9.33 -26.06
CA SER A 74 7.40 -10.26 -26.80
C SER A 74 8.74 -9.61 -27.17
N ASN A 75 8.72 -8.36 -27.64
CA ASN A 75 9.91 -7.61 -27.98
C ASN A 75 10.77 -7.33 -26.74
N LEU A 76 10.16 -6.90 -25.63
CA LEU A 76 10.87 -6.68 -24.36
C LEU A 76 11.52 -7.98 -23.86
N LEU A 77 10.81 -9.11 -23.96
CA LEU A 77 11.36 -10.41 -23.58
C LEU A 77 12.57 -10.81 -24.44
N ALA A 78 12.51 -10.56 -25.75
CA ALA A 78 13.63 -10.82 -26.65
C ALA A 78 14.87 -9.99 -26.26
N VAL A 79 14.67 -8.71 -25.95
CA VAL A 79 15.76 -7.84 -25.47
C VAL A 79 16.31 -8.34 -24.12
N CYS A 80 15.45 -8.71 -23.17
CA CYS A 80 15.86 -9.24 -21.88
C CYS A 80 16.69 -10.54 -22.05
N LYS A 81 16.30 -11.43 -22.95
CA LYS A 81 17.04 -12.66 -23.25
C LYS A 81 18.40 -12.37 -23.88
N THR A 82 18.47 -11.45 -24.87
CA THR A 82 19.72 -11.06 -25.53
C THR A 82 20.73 -10.44 -24.54
N LEU A 83 20.22 -9.71 -23.54
CA LEU A 83 21.04 -9.07 -22.51
C LEU A 83 21.21 -9.94 -21.26
N GLU A 84 20.71 -11.18 -21.28
CA GLU A 84 20.76 -12.11 -20.16
C GLU A 84 20.26 -11.49 -18.84
N ILE A 85 19.17 -10.71 -18.92
CA ILE A 85 18.59 -10.03 -17.74
C ILE A 85 18.07 -11.07 -16.74
N THR A 86 18.55 -11.00 -15.51
CA THR A 86 18.17 -11.89 -14.42
C THR A 86 17.30 -11.22 -13.35
N HIS A 87 17.42 -9.90 -13.23
CA HIS A 87 16.73 -9.10 -12.22
C HIS A 87 16.06 -7.88 -12.85
N LEU A 88 14.80 -7.70 -12.52
CA LEU A 88 14.03 -6.50 -12.84
C LEU A 88 13.84 -5.65 -11.59
N ILE A 89 14.01 -4.33 -11.71
CA ILE A 89 13.64 -3.36 -10.68
C ILE A 89 12.61 -2.42 -11.28
N ILE A 90 11.43 -2.36 -10.66
CA ILE A 90 10.31 -1.52 -11.11
C ILE A 90 10.23 -0.28 -10.23
N SER A 91 10.45 0.90 -10.83
CA SER A 91 10.44 2.20 -10.17
C SER A 91 9.72 3.26 -11.02
N THR A 92 8.58 2.84 -11.57
CA THR A 92 7.66 3.71 -12.34
C THR A 92 6.61 4.34 -11.44
N GLU A 93 5.66 5.05 -12.05
CA GLU A 93 4.40 5.38 -11.39
C GLU A 93 3.66 4.09 -10.95
N PRO A 94 3.16 4.02 -9.72
CA PRO A 94 2.58 2.80 -9.16
C PRO A 94 1.43 2.19 -9.97
N LYS A 95 0.71 3.00 -10.75
CA LYS A 95 -0.35 2.53 -11.66
C LYS A 95 0.15 1.61 -12.78
N ALA A 96 1.45 1.70 -13.12
CA ALA A 96 2.09 0.85 -14.13
C ALA A 96 2.79 -0.38 -13.53
N HIS A 97 2.89 -0.51 -12.20
CA HIS A 97 3.59 -1.63 -11.58
C HIS A 97 3.02 -2.98 -11.97
N PHE A 98 1.68 -3.09 -12.07
CA PHE A 98 1.01 -4.35 -12.34
C PHE A 98 1.46 -4.99 -13.66
N MET A 99 1.51 -4.23 -14.76
CA MET A 99 1.89 -4.76 -16.06
C MET A 99 3.32 -5.32 -16.09
N TYR A 100 4.25 -4.67 -15.38
CA TYR A 100 5.64 -5.11 -15.34
C TYR A 100 5.87 -6.25 -14.34
N LEU A 101 5.13 -6.28 -13.24
CA LEU A 101 5.12 -7.42 -12.32
C LEU A 101 4.58 -8.67 -13.00
N GLU A 102 3.49 -8.53 -13.74
CA GLU A 102 2.91 -9.60 -14.55
C GLU A 102 3.92 -10.13 -15.59
N PHE A 103 4.56 -9.22 -16.33
CA PHE A 103 5.59 -9.55 -17.30
C PHE A 103 6.75 -10.33 -16.66
N ALA A 104 7.31 -9.80 -15.57
CA ALA A 104 8.44 -10.43 -14.90
C ALA A 104 8.12 -11.84 -14.39
N LEU A 105 6.97 -12.00 -13.74
CA LEU A 105 6.57 -13.28 -13.13
C LEU A 105 6.19 -14.33 -14.17
N LYS A 106 5.51 -13.95 -15.25
CA LYS A 106 5.22 -14.85 -16.38
C LYS A 106 6.50 -15.37 -17.04
N ASN A 107 7.58 -14.59 -16.99
CA ASN A 107 8.87 -14.93 -17.59
C ASN A 107 9.91 -15.46 -16.57
N ASN A 108 9.49 -15.79 -15.36
CA ASN A 108 10.34 -16.36 -14.29
C ASN A 108 11.55 -15.47 -13.92
N MET A 109 11.42 -14.16 -14.00
CA MET A 109 12.48 -13.21 -13.63
C MET A 109 12.39 -12.88 -12.13
N ASN A 110 13.53 -12.60 -11.50
CA ASN A 110 13.56 -12.00 -10.18
C ASN A 110 13.13 -10.54 -10.28
N VAL A 111 12.12 -10.14 -9.51
CA VAL A 111 11.58 -8.79 -9.59
C VAL A 111 11.51 -8.12 -8.22
N LEU A 112 11.96 -6.87 -8.18
CA LEU A 112 11.76 -5.94 -7.08
C LEU A 112 10.89 -4.79 -7.57
N THR A 113 9.80 -4.52 -6.88
CA THR A 113 8.94 -3.36 -7.16
C THR A 113 9.00 -2.34 -6.05
N ASP A 114 8.93 -1.07 -6.40
CA ASP A 114 8.66 -0.02 -5.43
C ASP A 114 7.26 -0.18 -4.80
N LYS A 115 7.08 0.43 -3.65
CA LYS A 115 5.76 0.51 -3.00
C LYS A 115 4.96 1.71 -3.53
N PRO A 116 3.63 1.67 -3.48
CA PRO A 116 2.78 0.52 -3.21
C PRO A 116 2.85 -0.49 -4.36
N ILE A 117 2.44 -1.74 -4.09
CA ILE A 117 2.55 -2.83 -5.08
C ILE A 117 1.85 -2.49 -6.38
N THR A 118 0.66 -1.91 -6.30
CA THR A 118 -0.10 -1.37 -7.43
C THR A 118 -1.10 -0.33 -6.94
N VAL A 119 -1.53 0.55 -7.83
CA VAL A 119 -2.66 1.48 -7.63
C VAL A 119 -3.46 1.61 -8.92
N ALA A 120 -4.65 2.17 -8.82
CA ALA A 120 -5.46 2.58 -9.95
C ALA A 120 -5.70 4.10 -9.91
N LYS A 121 -6.07 4.69 -11.03
CA LYS A 121 -6.61 6.05 -11.04
C LYS A 121 -7.90 6.10 -10.21
N ASN A 122 -8.11 7.21 -9.52
CA ASN A 122 -9.32 7.46 -8.72
C ASN A 122 -9.52 6.42 -7.59
N MET A 123 -8.52 6.30 -6.72
CA MET A 123 -8.57 5.39 -5.55
C MET A 123 -9.62 5.78 -4.49
N THR A 124 -10.33 6.89 -4.68
CA THR A 124 -11.53 7.21 -3.88
C THR A 124 -12.78 6.44 -4.34
N SER A 125 -12.73 5.73 -5.46
CA SER A 125 -13.83 4.89 -5.93
C SER A 125 -13.68 3.44 -5.50
N LEU A 126 -14.78 2.81 -5.10
CA LEU A 126 -14.79 1.40 -4.72
C LEU A 126 -14.31 0.49 -5.84
N HIS A 127 -14.69 0.78 -7.09
CA HIS A 127 -14.24 0.03 -8.26
C HIS A 127 -12.71 -0.02 -8.37
N SER A 128 -12.03 1.12 -8.21
CA SER A 128 -10.57 1.18 -8.26
C SER A 128 -9.92 0.43 -7.09
N ILE A 129 -10.52 0.52 -5.91
CA ILE A 129 -10.05 -0.18 -4.71
C ILE A 129 -10.13 -1.69 -4.91
N GLU A 130 -11.27 -2.21 -5.40
CA GLU A 130 -11.45 -3.63 -5.69
C GLU A 130 -10.51 -4.12 -6.82
N LYS A 131 -10.32 -3.28 -7.85
CA LYS A 131 -9.35 -3.56 -8.92
C LYS A 131 -7.94 -3.77 -8.36
N VAL A 132 -7.46 -2.88 -7.51
CA VAL A 132 -6.12 -2.97 -6.90
C VAL A 132 -5.99 -4.23 -6.05
N ARG A 133 -7.01 -4.55 -5.26
CA ARG A 133 -7.05 -5.78 -4.47
C ARG A 133 -6.97 -7.02 -5.37
N LYS A 134 -7.75 -7.06 -6.45
CA LYS A 134 -7.73 -8.15 -7.45
C LYS A 134 -6.34 -8.31 -8.06
N GLN A 135 -5.73 -7.20 -8.51
CA GLN A 135 -4.38 -7.19 -9.08
C GLN A 135 -3.34 -7.77 -8.12
N TYR A 136 -3.41 -7.43 -6.83
CA TYR A 136 -2.51 -8.01 -5.84
C TYR A 136 -2.61 -9.54 -5.79
N TYR A 137 -3.83 -10.08 -5.74
CA TYR A 137 -4.01 -11.53 -5.68
C TYR A 137 -3.63 -12.23 -6.98
N GLU A 138 -3.79 -11.58 -8.12
CA GLU A 138 -3.28 -12.08 -9.40
C GLU A 138 -1.75 -12.14 -9.42
N ILE A 139 -1.07 -11.11 -8.94
CA ILE A 139 0.39 -11.11 -8.77
C ILE A 139 0.81 -12.23 -7.81
N LEU A 140 0.10 -12.41 -6.70
CA LEU A 140 0.39 -13.47 -5.73
C LEU A 140 0.28 -14.86 -6.36
N GLU A 141 -0.72 -15.11 -7.19
CA GLU A 141 -0.87 -16.38 -7.91
C GLU A 141 0.22 -16.57 -8.98
N LEU A 142 0.62 -15.51 -9.67
CA LEU A 142 1.75 -15.57 -10.59
C LEU A 142 3.06 -15.84 -9.86
N ALA A 143 3.30 -15.19 -8.72
CA ALA A 143 4.50 -15.39 -7.91
C ALA A 143 4.61 -16.83 -7.36
N LYS A 144 3.48 -17.49 -7.08
CA LYS A 144 3.48 -18.92 -6.68
C LYS A 144 3.88 -19.86 -7.81
N LYS A 145 3.61 -19.48 -9.07
CA LYS A 145 3.91 -20.28 -10.26
C LYS A 145 5.27 -19.96 -10.85
N SER A 146 5.77 -18.77 -10.60
CA SER A 146 7.06 -18.31 -11.11
C SER A 146 8.23 -18.96 -10.37
N LYS A 147 9.31 -19.24 -11.11
CA LYS A 147 10.60 -19.65 -10.52
C LYS A 147 11.39 -18.43 -10.02
N GLY A 148 11.05 -17.22 -10.47
CA GLY A 148 11.64 -15.97 -10.01
C GLY A 148 11.06 -15.52 -8.67
N THR A 149 11.82 -14.72 -7.94
CA THR A 149 11.39 -14.08 -6.70
C THR A 149 10.62 -12.79 -6.99
N CYS A 150 9.66 -12.45 -6.14
CA CYS A 150 8.95 -11.18 -6.21
C CYS A 150 9.04 -10.47 -4.86
N LYS A 151 9.71 -9.32 -4.84
CA LYS A 151 9.96 -8.53 -3.64
C LYS A 151 9.36 -7.12 -3.76
N VAL A 152 8.95 -6.57 -2.64
CA VAL A 152 8.43 -5.19 -2.51
C VAL A 152 9.43 -4.38 -1.68
N MET A 153 9.79 -3.18 -2.12
CA MET A 153 10.77 -2.30 -1.46
C MET A 153 10.21 -1.75 -0.13
N CYS A 154 10.03 -2.62 0.83
CA CYS A 154 9.66 -2.31 2.21
C CYS A 154 10.93 -2.11 3.06
N GLN A 155 11.71 -1.06 2.78
CA GLN A 155 13.02 -0.86 3.39
C GLN A 155 13.00 -0.76 4.93
N ARG A 156 11.85 -0.41 5.55
CA ARG A 156 11.73 -0.39 7.02
C ARG A 156 11.94 -1.77 7.65
N GLN A 157 11.73 -2.84 6.90
CA GLN A 157 12.02 -4.20 7.35
C GLN A 157 13.52 -4.45 7.56
N TYR A 158 14.40 -3.63 6.95
CA TYR A 158 15.85 -3.66 7.10
C TYR A 158 16.41 -2.52 7.96
N HIS A 159 15.54 -1.73 8.56
CA HIS A 159 15.94 -0.65 9.45
C HIS A 159 16.31 -1.22 10.83
N ARG A 160 17.56 -1.05 11.24
CA ARG A 160 18.09 -1.69 12.46
C ARG A 160 17.26 -1.43 13.71
N GLY A 161 16.74 -0.21 13.86
CA GLY A 161 15.87 0.12 14.99
C GLY A 161 14.59 -0.71 14.99
N TYR A 162 13.94 -0.86 13.84
CA TYR A 162 12.73 -1.70 13.74
C TYR A 162 13.04 -3.20 13.86
N GLU A 163 14.20 -3.65 13.37
CA GLU A 163 14.66 -5.02 13.60
C GLU A 163 14.81 -5.28 15.10
N LYS A 164 15.49 -4.38 15.84
CA LYS A 164 15.66 -4.49 17.28
C LYS A 164 14.33 -4.52 18.04
N ILE A 165 13.40 -3.67 17.65
CA ILE A 165 12.04 -3.65 18.24
C ILE A 165 11.35 -5.00 18.00
N LYS A 166 11.36 -5.51 16.75
CA LYS A 166 10.74 -6.81 16.42
C LYS A 166 11.35 -7.96 17.20
N ASP A 167 12.68 -7.96 17.38
CA ASP A 167 13.37 -9.00 18.16
C ASP A 167 12.89 -8.97 19.61
N VAL A 168 12.89 -7.81 20.27
CA VAL A 168 12.43 -7.67 21.66
C VAL A 168 10.96 -8.06 21.81
N LEU A 169 10.08 -7.59 20.90
CA LEU A 169 8.67 -7.96 20.94
C LEU A 169 8.48 -9.47 20.77
N THR A 170 9.19 -10.07 19.84
CA THR A 170 9.13 -11.51 19.57
C THR A 170 9.57 -12.32 20.79
N ASP A 171 10.66 -11.93 21.42
CA ASP A 171 11.18 -12.60 22.61
C ASP A 171 10.19 -12.52 23.78
N VAL A 172 9.63 -11.33 24.05
CA VAL A 172 8.68 -11.12 25.14
C VAL A 172 7.37 -11.87 24.88
N VAL A 173 6.81 -11.76 23.65
CA VAL A 173 5.58 -12.47 23.26
C VAL A 173 5.78 -13.99 23.39
N ASN A 174 6.89 -14.51 22.89
CA ASN A 174 7.15 -15.96 22.94
C ASN A 174 7.43 -16.47 24.36
N LYS A 175 8.15 -15.72 25.18
CA LYS A 175 8.50 -16.10 26.55
C LYS A 175 7.29 -16.07 27.47
N TYR A 176 6.52 -14.99 27.43
CA TYR A 176 5.43 -14.75 28.40
C TYR A 176 4.07 -15.13 27.84
N LYS A 177 3.97 -15.49 26.56
CA LYS A 177 2.71 -15.81 25.87
C LYS A 177 1.67 -14.70 26.00
N MET A 178 2.13 -13.45 26.04
CA MET A 178 1.27 -12.26 26.06
C MET A 178 1.26 -11.61 24.67
N PRO A 179 0.08 -11.26 24.13
CA PRO A 179 0.02 -10.60 22.83
C PRO A 179 0.45 -9.13 22.94
N ILE A 180 0.86 -8.56 21.81
CA ILE A 180 0.90 -7.13 21.63
C ILE A 180 -0.53 -6.63 21.72
N THR A 181 -0.80 -5.70 22.65
CA THR A 181 -2.16 -5.24 22.97
C THR A 181 -2.50 -3.90 22.35
N ASN A 182 -1.48 -3.05 22.15
CA ASN A 182 -1.67 -1.74 21.51
C ASN A 182 -0.51 -1.38 20.60
N ILE A 183 -0.80 -0.71 19.48
CA ILE A 183 0.18 -0.18 18.52
C ILE A 183 -0.29 1.19 18.03
N ASP A 184 0.38 2.26 18.43
CA ASP A 184 0.11 3.59 17.89
C ASP A 184 1.21 4.00 16.93
N ILE A 185 0.85 4.38 15.72
CA ILE A 185 1.77 4.85 14.68
C ILE A 185 1.36 6.26 14.26
N PHE A 186 2.27 7.20 14.45
CA PHE A 186 2.17 8.55 13.92
C PHE A 186 3.32 8.81 12.95
N HIS A 187 3.01 9.34 11.78
CA HIS A 187 4.00 9.82 10.83
C HIS A 187 3.55 11.11 10.15
N SER A 188 4.45 12.10 10.11
CA SER A 188 4.30 13.31 9.30
C SER A 188 5.38 13.35 8.22
N ASP A 189 4.99 13.65 6.97
CA ASP A 189 5.95 13.92 5.88
C ASP A 189 6.74 15.20 6.12
N GLY A 190 6.27 16.06 7.00
CA GLY A 190 6.98 17.22 7.49
C GLY A 190 7.13 18.37 6.49
N ALA A 191 6.33 18.39 5.46
CA ALA A 191 6.34 19.47 4.48
C ALA A 191 4.98 20.12 4.36
N TRP A 192 4.92 21.42 4.49
CA TRP A 192 3.72 22.17 4.17
C TRP A 192 3.68 22.40 2.65
N GLU A 193 2.88 21.63 1.97
CA GLU A 193 2.60 21.79 0.54
C GLU A 193 1.22 22.39 0.35
N MET A 194 1.15 23.36 -0.53
CA MET A 194 -0.10 24.02 -0.87
C MET A 194 -0.91 23.13 -1.82
N PRO A 195 -2.24 23.27 -1.90
CA PRO A 195 -3.06 22.41 -2.76
C PRO A 195 -2.62 22.37 -4.23
N HIS A 196 -2.10 23.46 -4.80
CA HIS A 196 -1.58 23.45 -6.18
C HIS A 196 -0.30 22.62 -6.35
N ASP A 197 0.54 22.56 -5.31
CA ASP A 197 1.73 21.70 -5.36
C ASP A 197 1.33 20.24 -5.49
N LEU A 198 0.19 19.85 -4.90
CA LEU A 198 -0.38 18.53 -5.01
C LEU A 198 -0.87 18.19 -6.42
N GLY A 199 -1.11 19.21 -7.25
CA GLY A 199 -1.48 19.07 -8.66
C GLY A 199 -0.33 18.81 -9.61
N LYS A 200 0.94 18.89 -9.16
CA LYS A 200 2.12 18.63 -9.97
C LYS A 200 2.15 17.19 -10.49
N GLU A 201 2.80 16.98 -11.65
CA GLU A 201 2.79 15.69 -12.33
C GLU A 201 3.39 14.54 -11.50
N ASN A 202 4.38 14.87 -10.70
CA ASN A 202 5.05 13.92 -9.81
C ASN A 202 4.33 13.70 -8.47
N HIS A 203 3.15 14.29 -8.26
CA HIS A 203 2.35 14.10 -7.06
C HIS A 203 1.18 13.14 -7.31
N PRO A 204 0.99 12.11 -6.46
CA PRO A 204 -0.06 11.12 -6.64
C PRO A 204 -1.47 11.65 -6.38
N TYR A 205 -1.60 12.72 -5.62
CA TYR A 205 -2.88 13.24 -5.11
C TYR A 205 -3.89 13.54 -6.20
N LYS A 206 -3.44 14.13 -7.31
CA LYS A 206 -4.31 14.41 -8.46
C LYS A 206 -4.90 13.18 -9.13
N TYR A 207 -4.29 12.02 -8.93
CA TYR A 207 -4.78 10.74 -9.42
C TYR A 207 -5.77 10.06 -8.45
N GLY A 208 -6.17 10.74 -7.37
CA GLY A 208 -7.17 10.26 -6.42
C GLY A 208 -6.62 9.28 -5.38
N TYR A 209 -5.31 9.17 -5.21
CA TYR A 209 -4.68 8.48 -4.08
C TYR A 209 -3.68 9.40 -3.40
N GLY A 210 -3.71 9.42 -2.08
CA GLY A 210 -2.96 10.36 -1.27
C GLY A 210 -1.98 9.70 -0.32
N LYS A 211 -1.94 10.23 0.87
CA LYS A 211 -1.00 9.86 1.92
C LYS A 211 -0.93 8.37 2.20
N LEU A 212 -2.09 7.70 2.24
CA LEU A 212 -2.17 6.27 2.56
C LEU A 212 -1.36 5.41 1.60
N PHE A 213 -1.52 5.63 0.30
CA PHE A 213 -0.82 4.88 -0.75
C PHE A 213 0.60 5.39 -1.02
N HIS A 214 0.85 6.66 -0.78
CA HIS A 214 2.17 7.26 -1.04
C HIS A 214 3.20 6.85 0.02
N SER A 215 3.30 7.58 1.11
CA SER A 215 4.27 7.28 2.19
C SER A 215 3.69 6.36 3.26
N GLY A 216 2.36 6.29 3.37
CA GLY A 216 1.65 5.51 4.38
C GLY A 216 1.84 4.01 4.26
N TYR A 217 2.07 3.48 3.05
CA TYR A 217 2.30 2.06 2.83
C TYR A 217 3.40 1.48 3.74
N HIS A 218 4.47 2.22 3.97
CA HIS A 218 5.56 1.78 4.84
C HIS A 218 5.12 1.54 6.30
N PHE A 219 4.14 2.28 6.77
CA PHE A 219 3.62 2.16 8.13
C PHE A 219 2.56 1.09 8.24
N ILE A 220 1.83 0.84 7.16
CA ILE A 220 0.91 -0.30 7.06
C ILE A 220 1.70 -1.61 7.04
N ASP A 221 2.78 -1.69 6.27
CA ASP A 221 3.68 -2.83 6.25
C ASP A 221 4.28 -3.08 7.64
N LEU A 222 4.75 -2.03 8.31
CA LEU A 222 5.30 -2.11 9.67
C LEU A 222 4.24 -2.54 10.69
N LEU A 223 3.02 -1.99 10.63
CA LEU A 223 1.89 -2.42 11.47
C LEU A 223 1.59 -3.90 11.27
N SER A 224 1.51 -4.32 10.01
CA SER A 224 1.30 -5.73 9.64
C SER A 224 2.38 -6.64 10.24
N ASP A 225 3.64 -6.23 10.17
CA ASP A 225 4.76 -6.99 10.75
C ASP A 225 4.64 -7.12 12.27
N PHE A 226 4.27 -6.06 12.98
CA PHE A 226 4.06 -6.11 14.44
C PHE A 226 2.88 -7.01 14.81
N ILE A 227 1.76 -6.95 14.07
CA ILE A 227 0.60 -7.79 14.32
C ILE A 227 0.93 -9.28 14.11
N LYS A 228 1.72 -9.61 13.10
CA LYS A 228 2.16 -10.99 12.82
C LYS A 228 2.99 -11.61 13.94
N ILE A 229 3.63 -10.83 14.80
CA ILE A 229 4.33 -11.37 15.97
C ILE A 229 3.36 -12.15 16.86
N ASN A 230 2.08 -11.73 16.93
CA ASN A 230 1.04 -12.44 17.66
C ASN A 230 0.66 -13.79 17.03
N ASP A 231 1.04 -14.09 15.78
CA ASP A 231 0.74 -15.37 15.11
C ASP A 231 1.39 -16.57 15.80
N SER A 232 2.42 -16.36 16.60
CA SER A 232 3.05 -17.38 17.44
C SER A 232 2.14 -17.83 18.62
N LEU A 233 1.06 -17.09 18.89
CA LEU A 233 0.10 -17.38 19.95
C LEU A 233 -1.08 -18.17 19.41
N GLY A 234 -1.47 -19.20 20.16
CA GLY A 234 -2.61 -20.04 19.83
C GLY A 234 -3.86 -19.79 20.71
N GLY A 235 -4.89 -20.57 20.46
CA GLY A 235 -6.11 -20.57 21.27
C GLY A 235 -6.84 -19.24 21.25
N ILE A 236 -7.28 -18.77 22.43
CA ILE A 236 -8.02 -17.53 22.60
C ILE A 236 -7.20 -16.27 22.24
N LYS A 237 -5.87 -16.37 22.14
CA LYS A 237 -4.98 -15.24 21.82
C LYS A 237 -4.71 -15.10 20.33
N LYS A 238 -5.20 -16.04 19.50
CA LYS A 238 -5.02 -16.00 18.05
C LYS A 238 -5.92 -14.94 17.43
N ILE A 239 -5.33 -14.00 16.72
CA ILE A 239 -6.06 -13.03 15.90
C ILE A 239 -6.61 -13.73 14.65
N VAL A 240 -7.87 -13.50 14.34
CA VAL A 240 -8.55 -14.12 13.19
C VAL A 240 -9.38 -13.15 12.36
N ASP A 241 -9.63 -11.94 12.88
CA ASP A 241 -10.45 -10.91 12.23
C ASP A 241 -10.01 -9.52 12.69
N GLY A 242 -10.44 -8.50 11.99
CA GLY A 242 -10.18 -7.12 12.36
C GLY A 242 -11.14 -6.14 11.71
N ASP A 243 -11.08 -4.90 12.16
CA ASP A 243 -11.81 -3.81 11.53
C ASP A 243 -11.07 -2.48 11.62
N VAL A 244 -11.50 -1.51 10.82
CA VAL A 244 -10.97 -0.16 10.81
C VAL A 244 -12.07 0.88 10.64
N TYR A 245 -11.97 1.93 11.44
CA TYR A 245 -12.70 3.17 11.27
C TYR A 245 -11.74 4.24 10.75
N SER A 246 -12.06 4.84 9.59
CA SER A 246 -11.17 5.78 8.90
C SER A 246 -11.73 7.20 8.89
N LYS A 247 -10.85 8.19 9.04
CA LYS A 247 -11.09 9.60 8.80
C LYS A 247 -9.97 10.20 7.97
N VAL A 248 -10.31 11.17 7.15
CA VAL A 248 -9.34 11.85 6.28
C VAL A 248 -9.50 13.37 6.32
N PHE A 249 -8.41 14.06 6.04
CA PHE A 249 -8.39 15.47 5.66
C PHE A 249 -7.91 15.56 4.22
N THR A 250 -8.67 16.26 3.38
CA THR A 250 -8.43 16.30 1.94
C THR A 250 -7.96 17.69 1.50
N PRO A 251 -7.34 17.80 0.30
CA PRO A 251 -7.07 19.12 -0.27
C PRO A 251 -8.33 19.98 -0.43
N ASN A 252 -9.49 19.34 -0.67
CA ASN A 252 -10.77 20.05 -0.75
C ASN A 252 -11.20 20.61 0.62
N ASP A 253 -10.96 19.86 1.71
CA ASP A 253 -11.24 20.35 3.06
C ASP A 253 -10.36 21.57 3.37
N GLU A 254 -9.05 21.48 3.06
CA GLU A 254 -8.11 22.60 3.25
C GLU A 254 -8.55 23.86 2.52
N MET A 255 -8.94 23.73 1.26
CA MET A 255 -9.41 24.87 0.44
C MET A 255 -10.71 25.51 0.94
N ASN A 256 -11.54 24.74 1.68
CA ASN A 256 -12.78 25.27 2.25
C ASN A 256 -12.60 25.82 3.68
N VAL A 257 -11.58 25.35 4.40
CA VAL A 257 -11.30 25.78 5.78
C VAL A 257 -10.37 26.99 5.81
N LEU A 258 -9.34 27.02 4.95
CA LEU A 258 -8.38 28.11 4.86
C LEU A 258 -8.75 29.03 3.69
N SER A 259 -9.25 30.21 4.00
CA SER A 259 -9.60 31.23 3.01
C SER A 259 -8.37 31.95 2.46
N ILE A 260 -8.53 32.63 1.36
CA ILE A 260 -7.47 33.50 0.82
C ILE A 260 -7.02 34.58 1.82
N GLU A 261 -7.94 35.08 2.65
CA GLU A 261 -7.62 36.07 3.68
C GLU A 261 -6.76 35.48 4.80
N ASP A 262 -6.95 34.17 5.11
CA ASP A 262 -6.08 33.47 6.04
C ASP A 262 -4.66 33.36 5.49
N TYR A 263 -4.49 33.02 4.22
CA TYR A 263 -3.19 33.02 3.56
C TYR A 263 -2.55 34.40 3.48
N LYS A 264 -3.31 35.48 3.19
CA LYS A 264 -2.80 36.84 3.22
C LYS A 264 -2.27 37.24 4.59
N ARG A 265 -2.98 36.85 5.66
CA ARG A 265 -2.50 37.07 7.04
C ARG A 265 -1.22 36.31 7.36
N LEU A 266 -1.12 35.06 6.89
CA LEU A 266 0.06 34.21 7.13
C LEU A 266 1.29 34.73 6.38
N PHE A 267 1.12 35.22 5.17
CA PHE A 267 2.25 35.51 4.26
C PHE A 267 2.61 36.97 4.11
N LYS A 268 2.04 37.86 4.91
CA LYS A 268 2.44 39.30 5.03
C LYS A 268 3.08 39.84 3.75
N ASN A 269 2.34 40.47 2.87
CA ASN A 269 2.82 41.15 1.64
C ASN A 269 3.55 40.27 0.60
N GLN A 270 3.58 38.97 0.71
CA GLN A 270 4.05 38.06 -0.35
C GLN A 270 2.91 37.77 -1.33
N GLU A 271 3.26 37.66 -2.61
CA GLU A 271 2.26 37.31 -3.63
C GLU A 271 1.68 35.95 -3.34
N ILE A 272 0.34 35.92 -3.26
CA ILE A 272 -0.38 34.64 -3.15
C ILE A 272 -0.70 34.22 -4.58
N PRO A 273 -0.40 32.98 -4.94
CA PRO A 273 -0.66 32.47 -6.29
C PRO A 273 -2.11 32.68 -6.73
N ASP A 274 -2.31 33.05 -7.98
CA ASP A 274 -3.62 33.44 -8.54
C ASP A 274 -4.71 32.38 -8.38
N TYR A 275 -4.33 31.10 -8.34
CA TYR A 275 -5.32 30.03 -8.19
C TYR A 275 -6.02 30.02 -6.82
N TYR A 276 -5.49 30.70 -5.79
CA TYR A 276 -6.24 30.97 -4.55
C TYR A 276 -7.31 32.04 -4.74
N LYS A 277 -7.24 32.77 -5.83
CA LYS A 277 -8.24 33.79 -6.19
C LYS A 277 -9.49 33.17 -6.83
N GLU A 278 -9.35 31.93 -7.35
CA GLU A 278 -10.45 31.18 -7.94
C GLU A 278 -11.05 30.25 -6.89
N ASN A 279 -12.10 30.71 -6.21
CA ASN A 279 -12.72 30.05 -5.05
C ASN A 279 -13.35 28.67 -5.32
N GLU A 280 -13.29 28.15 -6.54
CA GLU A 280 -13.88 26.86 -6.88
C GLU A 280 -13.03 26.13 -7.92
N ASN A 281 -11.99 25.45 -7.49
CA ASN A 281 -11.40 24.46 -8.37
C ASN A 281 -12.05 23.09 -8.12
N PRO A 282 -13.02 22.64 -8.94
CA PRO A 282 -13.73 21.38 -8.76
C PRO A 282 -12.81 20.16 -8.80
N THR A 283 -11.57 20.34 -9.25
CA THR A 283 -10.54 19.31 -9.33
C THR A 283 -10.15 18.76 -7.97
N PHE A 284 -10.07 19.61 -6.93
CA PHE A 284 -9.66 19.19 -5.59
C PHE A 284 -10.62 18.19 -4.93
N LYS A 285 -11.90 18.17 -5.32
CA LYS A 285 -12.89 17.18 -4.85
C LYS A 285 -12.53 15.74 -5.22
N LYS A 286 -11.65 15.55 -6.21
CA LYS A 286 -11.21 14.21 -6.70
C LYS A 286 -9.79 13.86 -6.28
N TYR A 287 -9.09 14.76 -5.60
CA TYR A 287 -7.73 14.50 -5.13
C TYR A 287 -7.76 13.48 -4.00
N GLY A 288 -6.68 12.71 -3.87
CA GLY A 288 -6.46 11.84 -2.73
C GLY A 288 -6.26 12.63 -1.43
N GLU A 289 -6.37 11.94 -0.32
CA GLU A 289 -6.28 12.50 1.03
C GLU A 289 -4.88 13.02 1.37
N LYS A 290 -4.81 14.17 2.06
CA LYS A 290 -3.59 14.71 2.66
C LYS A 290 -3.24 14.00 3.96
N ASP A 291 -4.23 13.82 4.83
CA ASP A 291 -4.05 13.15 6.09
C ASP A 291 -5.02 11.96 6.19
N TYR A 292 -4.53 10.90 6.80
CA TYR A 292 -5.30 9.71 7.10
C TYR A 292 -5.23 9.38 8.58
N HIS A 293 -6.38 9.10 9.19
CA HIS A 293 -6.51 8.66 10.57
C HIS A 293 -7.34 7.37 10.61
N GLY A 294 -6.75 6.32 11.15
CA GLY A 294 -7.39 5.02 11.29
C GLY A 294 -7.36 4.53 12.73
N LEU A 295 -8.50 4.07 13.24
CA LEU A 295 -8.59 3.28 14.46
C LEU A 295 -8.89 1.84 14.07
N LEU A 296 -7.99 0.91 14.40
CA LEU A 296 -8.06 -0.50 14.04
C LEU A 296 -8.24 -1.36 15.29
N SER A 297 -8.95 -2.46 15.12
CA SER A 297 -9.10 -3.48 16.17
C SER A 297 -8.93 -4.86 15.55
N PHE A 298 -8.26 -5.74 16.26
CA PHE A 298 -8.03 -7.13 15.86
C PHE A 298 -8.56 -8.08 16.91
N TYR A 299 -9.30 -9.08 16.46
CA TYR A 299 -10.14 -9.93 17.31
C TYR A 299 -9.76 -11.40 17.21
N ASN A 300 -10.05 -12.14 18.27
CA ASN A 300 -10.04 -13.60 18.22
C ASN A 300 -11.38 -14.15 17.65
N LYS A 301 -11.48 -15.48 17.58
CA LYS A 301 -12.68 -16.15 17.03
C LYS A 301 -13.95 -15.97 17.88
N GLU A 302 -13.79 -15.63 19.15
CA GLU A 302 -14.89 -15.35 20.10
C GLU A 302 -15.34 -13.88 20.04
N GLY A 303 -14.63 -13.02 19.30
CA GLY A 303 -14.91 -11.59 19.17
C GLY A 303 -14.24 -10.73 20.24
N PHE A 304 -13.36 -11.28 21.09
CA PHE A 304 -12.60 -10.48 22.04
C PHE A 304 -11.45 -9.75 21.33
N THR A 305 -11.29 -8.48 21.67
CA THR A 305 -10.19 -7.66 21.17
C THR A 305 -8.86 -8.14 21.74
N ILE A 306 -7.90 -8.45 20.86
CA ILE A 306 -6.54 -8.82 21.21
C ILE A 306 -5.62 -7.64 21.09
N THR A 307 -5.71 -6.90 19.97
CA THR A 307 -4.84 -5.75 19.67
C THR A 307 -5.68 -4.59 19.17
N THR A 308 -5.44 -3.41 19.70
CA THR A 308 -5.90 -2.14 19.11
C THR A 308 -4.73 -1.46 18.42
N ALA A 309 -5.02 -0.68 17.37
CA ALA A 309 -3.99 0.12 16.72
C ALA A 309 -4.53 1.45 16.21
N THR A 310 -3.66 2.46 16.14
CA THR A 310 -3.93 3.71 15.45
C THR A 310 -2.91 3.94 14.34
N LEU A 311 -3.40 4.48 13.21
CA LEU A 311 -2.59 4.99 12.12
C LEU A 311 -2.90 6.47 11.91
N ASN A 312 -1.98 7.33 12.28
CA ASN A 312 -2.08 8.78 12.10
C ASN A 312 -1.01 9.21 11.09
N LEU A 313 -1.40 9.28 9.83
CA LEU A 313 -0.51 9.53 8.70
C LEU A 313 -0.78 10.92 8.14
N ILE A 314 0.11 11.87 8.42
CA ILE A 314 -0.05 13.29 8.12
C ILE A 314 0.90 13.70 7.00
N HIS A 315 0.39 14.41 6.00
CA HIS A 315 1.22 14.97 4.94
C HIS A 315 1.89 16.25 5.41
N ASN A 316 1.11 17.13 6.01
CA ASN A 316 1.57 18.44 6.44
C ASN A 316 2.53 18.38 7.62
N GLY A 317 3.42 19.36 7.67
CA GLY A 317 4.31 19.63 8.79
C GLY A 317 4.43 21.12 9.02
N VAL A 318 5.20 21.52 10.02
CA VAL A 318 5.43 22.93 10.37
C VAL A 318 6.40 23.62 9.43
N SER A 319 7.16 22.86 8.63
CA SER A 319 8.15 23.40 7.71
C SER A 319 7.58 23.52 6.30
N ARG A 320 8.09 24.48 5.56
CA ARG A 320 7.70 24.72 4.16
C ARG A 320 8.64 24.04 3.21
N ARG A 321 8.07 23.56 2.13
CA ARG A 321 8.82 23.03 1.00
C ARG A 321 8.27 23.66 -0.29
N SER A 322 9.16 24.13 -1.12
CA SER A 322 8.96 24.33 -2.56
C SER A 322 8.32 25.60 -3.10
N TRP A 323 7.67 26.46 -2.35
CA TRP A 323 6.92 27.56 -3.00
C TRP A 323 7.23 29.00 -2.54
N ILE A 324 7.83 29.19 -1.38
CA ILE A 324 8.35 30.49 -0.93
C ILE A 324 9.79 30.31 -0.50
N GLU A 325 10.70 31.03 -1.17
CA GLU A 325 12.08 31.12 -0.75
C GLU A 325 12.16 31.91 0.55
N THR A 326 12.35 31.23 1.65
CA THR A 326 12.73 31.83 2.92
C THR A 326 13.96 31.13 3.45
N LYS A 327 14.79 31.86 4.17
CA LYS A 327 15.82 31.24 5.02
C LYS A 327 15.08 30.40 6.03
N ASP A 328 15.02 29.09 5.78
CA ASP A 328 14.34 28.14 6.66
C ASP A 328 15.30 27.74 7.78
N PHE A 329 14.84 27.84 9.02
CA PHE A 329 15.61 27.43 10.18
C PHE A 329 15.82 25.92 10.27
N TYR A 330 15.09 25.15 9.47
CA TYR A 330 15.04 23.70 9.51
C TYR A 330 15.80 23.04 8.36
N LYS A 331 16.78 23.68 7.73
CA LYS A 331 17.58 23.18 6.60
C LYS A 331 17.08 23.66 5.24
N SER A 332 17.91 23.45 4.21
CA SER A 332 17.74 24.03 2.87
C SER A 332 16.43 23.67 2.18
N ASN A 333 15.80 22.53 2.49
CA ASN A 333 14.51 22.16 1.91
C ASN A 333 13.31 22.36 2.85
N GLY A 334 13.53 22.84 4.06
CA GLY A 334 12.49 23.14 5.02
C GLY A 334 11.65 21.96 5.50
N ARG A 335 12.11 20.72 5.32
CA ARG A 335 11.33 19.52 5.62
C ARG A 335 11.77 18.86 6.92
N ILE A 336 10.81 18.64 7.85
CA ILE A 336 11.02 17.83 9.04
C ILE A 336 10.06 16.65 9.00
N ARG A 337 10.56 15.45 8.70
CA ARG A 337 9.80 14.22 8.90
C ARG A 337 9.77 13.88 10.38
N HIS A 338 8.64 13.35 10.82
CA HIS A 338 8.41 13.05 12.20
C HIS A 338 7.69 11.72 12.34
N GLU A 339 8.24 10.81 13.14
CA GLU A 339 7.66 9.50 13.44
C GLU A 339 7.59 9.31 14.95
N ARG A 340 6.46 8.84 15.46
CA ARG A 340 6.28 8.36 16.82
C ARG A 340 5.55 7.04 16.78
N ILE A 341 6.09 6.05 17.46
CA ILE A 341 5.46 4.74 17.56
C ILE A 341 5.41 4.36 19.03
N ASN A 342 4.27 3.86 19.48
CA ASN A 342 4.10 3.33 20.82
C ASN A 342 3.53 1.91 20.71
N ILE A 343 4.18 0.92 21.35
CA ILE A 343 3.79 -0.48 21.31
C ILE A 343 3.72 -1.02 22.72
N GLU A 344 2.64 -1.73 23.03
CA GLU A 344 2.43 -2.29 24.37
C GLU A 344 2.17 -3.80 24.31
N ILE A 345 2.81 -4.51 25.24
CA ILE A 345 2.51 -5.91 25.56
C ILE A 345 1.88 -5.93 26.97
N GLY A 346 0.60 -5.62 27.05
CA GLY A 346 -0.15 -5.54 28.29
C GLY A 346 0.60 -4.74 29.38
N HIS A 347 0.84 -5.36 30.53
CA HIS A 347 1.55 -4.75 31.64
C HIS A 347 3.05 -5.06 31.64
N LEU A 348 3.56 -5.74 30.62
CA LEU A 348 4.94 -6.25 30.63
C LEU A 348 5.93 -5.27 30.04
N LEU A 349 5.58 -4.65 28.92
CA LEU A 349 6.51 -3.86 28.12
C LEU A 349 5.78 -2.74 27.39
N ASN A 350 6.35 -1.54 27.45
CA ASN A 350 6.02 -0.44 26.55
C ASN A 350 7.28 -0.04 25.78
N ILE A 351 7.18 0.05 24.46
CA ILE A 351 8.26 0.52 23.59
C ILE A 351 7.79 1.82 22.92
N GLN A 352 8.61 2.85 23.01
CA GLN A 352 8.35 4.12 22.34
C GLN A 352 9.48 4.42 21.35
N VAL A 353 9.12 4.91 20.19
CA VAL A 353 10.05 5.41 19.17
C VAL A 353 9.78 6.87 18.93
N HIS A 354 10.83 7.68 18.99
CA HIS A 354 10.83 9.07 18.60
C HIS A 354 11.84 9.28 17.48
N SER A 355 11.37 9.68 16.31
CA SER A 355 12.23 9.90 15.15
C SER A 355 11.95 11.25 14.51
N TYR A 356 13.01 11.98 14.23
CA TYR A 356 12.99 13.25 13.53
C TYR A 356 14.02 13.21 12.41
N GLN A 357 13.61 13.55 11.20
CA GLN A 357 14.50 13.56 10.05
C GLN A 357 14.34 14.89 9.31
N SER A 358 15.34 15.75 9.42
CA SER A 358 15.31 17.08 8.82
C SER A 358 16.28 17.27 7.66
N LYS A 359 17.13 16.27 7.35
CA LYS A 359 18.15 16.41 6.31
C LYS A 359 17.82 15.70 5.02
N GLU A 360 18.17 16.34 3.91
CA GLU A 360 18.49 15.67 2.67
C GLU A 360 20.00 15.36 2.57
N ILE A 361 20.32 14.44 1.69
CA ILE A 361 21.65 13.85 1.50
C ILE A 361 22.75 14.91 1.29
N SER A 362 22.39 16.07 0.72
CA SER A 362 23.34 17.13 0.38
C SER A 362 23.77 18.03 1.54
N ASP A 363 23.06 18.03 2.65
CA ASP A 363 23.17 19.09 3.68
C ASP A 363 23.70 18.58 5.02
N ARG A 364 24.81 17.87 5.01
CA ARG A 364 25.45 17.38 6.23
C ARG A 364 26.21 18.49 6.96
N THR A 365 25.60 19.15 7.93
CA THR A 365 26.26 19.96 8.92
C THR A 365 25.89 19.51 10.34
N ASP A 366 26.77 19.65 11.23
CA ASP A 366 27.15 18.95 12.42
C ASP A 366 26.35 19.10 13.72
N ASP A 367 25.07 19.48 13.70
CA ASP A 367 24.29 19.56 14.94
C ASP A 367 23.38 18.33 15.11
N GLU A 368 23.97 17.25 15.62
CA GLU A 368 23.24 15.98 15.85
C GLU A 368 22.23 16.07 17.01
N GLU A 369 22.43 16.99 17.95
CA GLU A 369 21.67 17.04 19.20
C GLU A 369 20.41 17.93 19.17
N LYS A 370 20.20 18.70 18.11
CA LYS A 370 19.02 19.59 18.04
C LYS A 370 17.84 18.92 17.37
N VAL A 371 16.66 19.13 17.93
CA VAL A 371 15.39 18.80 17.25
C VAL A 371 15.41 19.38 15.84
N GLY A 372 15.22 18.53 14.84
CA GLY A 372 15.41 18.88 13.44
C GLY A 372 16.88 18.85 12.97
N GLY A 373 17.82 18.40 13.80
CA GLY A 373 19.19 18.08 13.43
C GLY A 373 19.31 16.83 12.58
N LEU A 374 20.43 16.15 12.64
CA LEU A 374 20.64 14.85 12.01
C LEU A 374 19.56 13.85 12.45
N GLU A 375 19.40 12.80 11.68
CA GLU A 375 18.41 11.78 11.91
C GLU A 375 18.39 11.25 13.35
N HIS A 376 17.48 11.77 14.17
CA HIS A 376 17.18 11.19 15.46
C HIS A 376 16.26 10.00 15.29
N PHE A 377 16.63 8.89 15.89
CA PHE A 377 15.77 7.72 16.02
C PHE A 377 16.10 7.06 17.35
N ASP A 378 15.29 7.38 18.36
CA ASP A 378 15.48 6.96 19.72
C ASP A 378 14.42 5.93 20.09
N ILE A 379 14.83 4.86 20.75
CA ILE A 379 13.97 3.78 21.20
C ILE A 379 14.03 3.71 22.72
N TYR A 380 12.87 3.88 23.36
CA TYR A 380 12.72 3.79 24.81
C TYR A 380 11.97 2.51 25.16
N PHE A 381 12.53 1.73 26.07
CA PHE A 381 11.94 0.52 26.61
C PHE A 381 11.58 0.74 28.07
N PHE A 382 10.30 0.59 28.38
CA PHE A 382 9.79 0.58 29.74
C PHE A 382 9.41 -0.85 30.09
N ASN A 383 10.25 -1.51 30.87
CA ASN A 383 10.10 -2.91 31.21
C ASN A 383 9.42 -3.07 32.57
N ASN A 384 8.50 -4.04 32.69
CA ASN A 384 8.09 -4.50 34.00
C ASN A 384 9.30 -5.16 34.69
N PRO A 385 9.55 -4.88 36.01
CA PRO A 385 10.66 -5.51 36.74
C PRO A 385 10.65 -7.05 36.76
N LEU A 386 9.51 -7.67 36.45
CA LEU A 386 9.42 -9.13 36.26
C LEU A 386 10.10 -9.60 34.97
N ILE A 387 10.26 -8.72 33.99
CA ILE A 387 10.92 -9.00 32.72
C ILE A 387 12.40 -8.69 32.79
N ASP A 388 12.72 -7.50 33.26
CA ASP A 388 14.08 -6.97 33.30
C ASP A 388 14.33 -6.19 34.60
N LYS A 389 15.48 -6.42 35.22
CA LYS A 389 15.87 -5.69 36.43
C LYS A 389 16.14 -4.21 36.15
N GLU A 390 16.43 -3.86 34.91
CA GLU A 390 16.55 -2.50 34.42
C GLU A 390 15.22 -2.05 33.81
N PRO A 391 14.39 -1.30 34.56
CA PRO A 391 13.04 -0.97 34.16
C PRO A 391 12.97 0.00 32.98
N PHE A 392 14.04 0.75 32.72
CA PHE A 392 14.14 1.71 31.63
C PHE A 392 15.44 1.50 30.85
N LYS A 393 15.31 1.45 29.51
CA LYS A 393 16.45 1.43 28.59
C LYS A 393 16.19 2.39 27.45
N GLU A 394 17.25 3.05 27.02
CA GLU A 394 17.25 3.91 25.84
C GLU A 394 18.29 3.40 24.84
N ILE A 395 17.95 3.43 23.56
CA ILE A 395 18.85 3.09 22.46
C ILE A 395 18.75 4.19 21.42
N HIS A 396 19.85 4.84 21.14
CA HIS A 396 19.98 5.73 20.00
C HIS A 396 20.38 4.93 18.76
N LEU A 397 19.68 5.09 17.67
CA LEU A 397 19.94 4.28 16.47
C LEU A 397 21.39 4.45 15.97
N GLY A 398 21.96 5.65 16.13
CA GLY A 398 23.35 5.94 15.80
C GLY A 398 24.36 4.99 16.46
N ASP A 399 24.08 4.53 17.68
CA ASP A 399 24.95 3.62 18.43
C ASP A 399 24.96 2.19 17.86
N MET A 400 23.96 1.85 17.01
CA MET A 400 23.87 0.56 16.36
C MET A 400 24.73 0.47 15.07
N TYR A 401 25.45 1.53 14.71
CA TYR A 401 26.28 1.59 13.52
C TYR A 401 27.74 1.85 13.87
N SER A 402 28.65 1.18 13.16
CA SER A 402 30.09 1.42 13.28
C SER A 402 30.47 2.80 12.73
N GLU A 403 31.58 3.36 13.20
CA GLU A 403 32.12 4.63 12.68
C GLU A 403 32.39 4.61 11.18
N LYS A 404 32.74 3.45 10.61
CA LYS A 404 32.88 3.28 9.17
C LYS A 404 31.56 3.46 8.45
N GLU A 405 30.49 2.82 8.95
CA GLU A 405 29.15 2.95 8.38
C GLU A 405 28.63 4.39 8.48
N LYS A 406 28.87 5.05 9.61
CA LYS A 406 28.49 6.47 9.80
C LYS A 406 29.17 7.40 8.80
N LYS A 407 30.44 7.16 8.44
CA LYS A 407 31.16 7.97 7.45
C LYS A 407 30.62 7.82 6.02
N GLU A 408 30.12 6.63 5.68
CA GLU A 408 29.53 6.33 4.36
C GLU A 408 28.01 6.57 4.29
N PHE A 409 27.47 7.11 5.33
CA PHE A 409 26.05 7.11 5.64
C PHE A 409 25.31 8.25 4.94
N LEU A 410 24.28 7.92 4.21
CA LEU A 410 23.37 8.87 3.55
C LEU A 410 22.06 9.09 4.32
N GLY A 411 21.85 8.32 5.39
CA GLY A 411 20.64 8.30 6.18
C GLY A 411 20.19 6.86 6.50
N TYR A 412 19.48 6.68 7.60
CA TYR A 412 19.06 5.33 8.06
C TYR A 412 18.12 4.63 7.05
N ASN A 413 17.25 5.39 6.42
CA ASN A 413 16.36 4.84 5.39
C ASN A 413 17.12 4.45 4.11
N GLU A 414 18.10 5.25 3.70
CA GLU A 414 18.95 4.98 2.55
C GLU A 414 19.81 3.73 2.78
N LEU A 415 20.40 3.61 3.97
CA LEU A 415 21.17 2.41 4.33
C LEU A 415 20.29 1.15 4.37
N SER A 416 19.07 1.27 4.86
CA SER A 416 18.08 0.17 4.84
C SER A 416 17.73 -0.26 3.42
N ARG A 417 17.63 0.68 2.47
CA ARG A 417 17.45 0.37 1.04
C ARG A 417 18.67 -0.31 0.44
N GLU A 418 19.89 0.16 0.76
CA GLU A 418 21.12 -0.50 0.33
C GLU A 418 21.20 -1.94 0.82
N ARG A 419 20.91 -2.18 2.09
CA ARG A 419 20.84 -3.56 2.66
C ARG A 419 19.80 -4.41 1.94
N PHE A 420 18.64 -3.84 1.62
CA PHE A 420 17.61 -4.54 0.84
C PHE A 420 18.13 -4.93 -0.53
N LEU A 421 18.74 -3.99 -1.27
CA LEU A 421 19.29 -4.23 -2.60
C LEU A 421 20.44 -5.23 -2.57
N ASP A 422 21.36 -5.12 -1.60
CA ASP A 422 22.44 -6.10 -1.41
C ASP A 422 21.87 -7.52 -1.25
N ASN A 423 20.85 -7.70 -0.42
CA ASN A 423 20.24 -9.01 -0.20
C ASN A 423 19.46 -9.51 -1.43
N PHE A 424 18.65 -8.65 -2.06
CA PHE A 424 17.90 -9.00 -3.27
C PHE A 424 18.83 -9.42 -4.40
N LEU A 425 19.85 -8.63 -4.69
CA LEU A 425 20.78 -8.90 -5.77
C LEU A 425 21.69 -10.10 -5.51
N ASN A 426 21.97 -10.42 -4.25
CA ASN A 426 22.81 -11.58 -3.90
C ASN A 426 22.01 -12.83 -3.63
N ASN A 427 20.67 -12.81 -3.80
CA ASN A 427 19.76 -13.93 -3.47
C ASN A 427 19.95 -14.45 -2.03
N ILE A 428 20.31 -13.54 -1.11
CA ILE A 428 20.34 -13.83 0.32
C ILE A 428 18.89 -13.78 0.81
N ASP A 429 18.58 -14.44 1.91
CA ASP A 429 17.23 -14.40 2.50
C ASP A 429 16.73 -12.95 2.59
N CYS A 430 15.86 -12.61 1.66
CA CYS A 430 15.44 -11.25 1.41
C CYS A 430 14.01 -11.05 1.91
N LYS A 431 13.87 -10.18 2.89
CA LYS A 431 12.57 -9.70 3.39
C LYS A 431 11.76 -9.05 2.26
N GLY A 432 10.51 -8.69 2.52
CA GLY A 432 9.66 -8.00 1.55
C GLY A 432 9.08 -8.93 0.47
N ASP A 433 8.99 -10.23 0.73
CA ASP A 433 8.34 -11.16 -0.20
C ASP A 433 6.87 -10.77 -0.41
N ILE A 434 6.44 -10.82 -1.67
CA ILE A 434 5.05 -10.47 -2.02
C ILE A 434 4.02 -11.33 -1.28
N ARG A 435 4.38 -12.56 -0.92
CA ARG A 435 3.51 -13.49 -0.18
C ARG A 435 3.28 -13.05 1.26
N ASP A 436 4.25 -12.35 1.82
CA ASP A 436 4.18 -11.83 3.20
C ASP A 436 3.39 -10.52 3.30
N GLN A 437 3.04 -9.92 2.16
CA GLN A 437 2.32 -8.65 2.12
C GLN A 437 0.80 -8.79 2.28
N ALA A 438 0.25 -10.00 2.40
CA ALA A 438 -1.19 -10.24 2.40
C ALA A 438 -1.94 -9.44 3.47
N LEU A 439 -1.48 -9.45 4.73
CA LEU A 439 -2.12 -8.68 5.80
C LEU A 439 -1.97 -7.16 5.58
N ALA A 440 -0.81 -6.71 5.15
CA ALA A 440 -0.60 -5.28 4.83
C ALA A 440 -1.55 -4.79 3.74
N ILE A 441 -1.78 -5.60 2.70
CA ILE A 441 -2.72 -5.29 1.62
C ILE A 441 -4.17 -5.30 2.10
N GLU A 442 -4.57 -6.24 2.95
CA GLU A 442 -5.94 -6.25 3.50
C GLU A 442 -6.19 -5.06 4.43
N ILE A 443 -5.20 -4.64 5.23
CA ILE A 443 -5.27 -3.41 6.02
C ILE A 443 -5.39 -2.19 5.08
N LEU A 444 -4.50 -2.08 4.08
CA LEU A 444 -4.53 -0.98 3.10
C LEU A 444 -5.86 -0.89 2.36
N TYR A 445 -6.38 -2.03 1.91
CA TYR A 445 -7.65 -2.13 1.22
C TYR A 445 -8.82 -1.67 2.10
N SER A 446 -8.87 -2.12 3.35
CA SER A 446 -9.93 -1.75 4.29
C SER A 446 -9.85 -0.27 4.67
N CYS A 447 -8.64 0.27 4.86
CA CYS A 447 -8.42 1.70 5.04
C CYS A 447 -8.90 2.51 3.82
N ALA A 448 -8.59 2.05 2.61
CA ALA A 448 -9.03 2.70 1.37
C ALA A 448 -10.57 2.68 1.21
N LYS A 449 -11.23 1.58 1.60
CA LYS A 449 -12.71 1.54 1.67
C LYS A 449 -13.26 2.55 2.67
N GLY A 450 -12.59 2.71 3.81
CA GLY A 450 -12.93 3.75 4.78
C GLY A 450 -12.82 5.16 4.19
N ILE A 451 -11.79 5.43 3.37
CA ILE A 451 -11.65 6.68 2.62
C ILE A 451 -12.84 6.84 1.65
N HIS A 452 -13.14 5.82 0.85
CA HIS A 452 -14.30 5.84 -0.05
C HIS A 452 -15.59 6.19 0.70
N ASN A 453 -15.82 5.58 1.85
CA ASN A 453 -17.01 5.87 2.66
C ASN A 453 -17.07 7.34 3.09
N GLN A 454 -15.93 7.94 3.43
CA GLN A 454 -15.84 9.35 3.78
C GLN A 454 -16.25 10.25 2.61
N TYR A 455 -15.70 10.01 1.39
CA TYR A 455 -16.07 10.75 0.18
C TYR A 455 -17.54 10.52 -0.22
N ALA A 456 -18.13 9.40 0.14
CA ALA A 456 -19.55 9.09 -0.06
C ALA A 456 -20.46 9.57 1.08
N ASN A 457 -19.95 10.36 2.04
CA ASN A 457 -20.65 10.82 3.25
C ASN A 457 -21.23 9.69 4.08
N LYS A 458 -20.53 8.54 4.14
CA LYS A 458 -20.89 7.38 4.94
C LYS A 458 -19.98 7.28 6.16
N ASN A 459 -20.58 7.03 7.31
CA ASN A 459 -19.83 6.77 8.55
C ASN A 459 -19.87 5.27 8.85
N LYS A 460 -18.86 4.54 8.38
CA LYS A 460 -18.88 3.07 8.39
C LYS A 460 -17.53 2.49 8.81
N VAL A 461 -17.59 1.43 9.60
CA VAL A 461 -16.44 0.59 9.95
C VAL A 461 -16.23 -0.45 8.85
N GLU A 462 -15.01 -0.62 8.38
CA GLU A 462 -14.65 -1.61 7.37
C GLU A 462 -13.92 -2.79 7.99
N LYS A 463 -14.21 -4.00 7.49
CA LYS A 463 -13.59 -5.24 7.97
C LYS A 463 -12.22 -5.46 7.35
N ILE A 464 -11.30 -5.97 8.16
CA ILE A 464 -9.95 -6.38 7.76
C ILE A 464 -9.93 -7.90 7.73
N LEU A 465 -9.57 -8.48 6.60
CA LEU A 465 -9.38 -9.92 6.47
C LEU A 465 -8.00 -10.31 7.02
N VAL A 466 -8.00 -11.00 8.14
CA VAL A 466 -6.76 -11.48 8.80
C VAL A 466 -6.45 -12.93 8.43
N ARG A 467 -7.40 -13.67 7.87
CA ARG A 467 -7.23 -15.09 7.53
C ARG A 467 -6.54 -15.30 6.19
N ASN A 468 -5.66 -16.32 6.18
CA ASN A 468 -5.10 -16.81 4.95
C ASN A 468 -6.11 -17.60 4.12
N ASP A 469 -6.43 -17.08 2.94
CA ASP A 469 -6.35 -17.77 1.67
C ASP A 469 -7.50 -18.61 1.12
N TYR A 470 -8.09 -19.56 1.81
CA TYR A 470 -8.89 -20.56 1.11
C TYR A 470 -10.20 -19.99 0.55
N THR A 471 -10.93 -19.28 1.36
CA THR A 471 -12.23 -18.68 0.98
C THR A 471 -12.07 -17.58 -0.06
N TYR A 472 -11.01 -16.80 0.08
CA TYR A 472 -10.73 -15.72 -0.86
C TYR A 472 -10.31 -16.24 -2.24
N ARG A 473 -9.43 -17.23 -2.30
CA ARG A 473 -9.03 -17.88 -3.57
C ARG A 473 -10.21 -18.45 -4.32
N PHE A 474 -11.12 -19.10 -3.60
CA PHE A 474 -12.31 -19.67 -4.19
C PHE A 474 -13.20 -18.59 -4.81
N ILE A 475 -13.50 -17.54 -4.04
CA ILE A 475 -14.32 -16.42 -4.50
C ILE A 475 -13.61 -15.64 -5.61
N SER A 476 -12.31 -15.36 -5.50
CA SER A 476 -11.57 -14.63 -6.54
C SER A 476 -11.43 -15.42 -7.84
N LYS A 477 -11.24 -16.75 -7.77
CA LYS A 477 -11.19 -17.61 -8.94
C LYS A 477 -12.54 -17.63 -9.67
N ARG A 478 -13.65 -17.64 -8.94
CA ARG A 478 -15.00 -17.57 -9.49
C ARG A 478 -15.34 -16.17 -10.01
N LEU A 479 -14.96 -15.11 -9.29
CA LEU A 479 -15.09 -13.73 -9.77
C LEU A 479 -14.36 -13.53 -11.09
N LYS A 480 -13.16 -14.12 -11.28
CA LYS A 480 -12.43 -14.06 -12.54
C LYS A 480 -13.19 -14.75 -13.67
N GLN A 481 -13.73 -15.95 -13.46
CA GLN A 481 -14.55 -16.64 -14.46
C GLN A 481 -15.80 -15.86 -14.86
N TYR A 482 -16.34 -15.03 -13.97
CA TYR A 482 -17.55 -14.25 -14.22
C TYR A 482 -17.27 -12.84 -14.73
N SER A 483 -16.15 -12.19 -14.34
CA SER A 483 -15.78 -10.90 -14.91
C SER A 483 -15.49 -10.97 -16.40
N ASP A 484 -14.89 -12.07 -16.86
CA ASP A 484 -14.64 -12.33 -18.28
C ASP A 484 -15.94 -12.49 -19.11
N ASN A 485 -17.05 -12.75 -18.42
CA ASN A 485 -18.40 -12.82 -19.02
C ASN A 485 -19.23 -11.54 -18.87
N LEU A 486 -18.76 -10.54 -18.10
CA LEU A 486 -19.52 -9.32 -17.78
C LEU A 486 -19.37 -8.18 -18.80
N ASP A 487 -18.52 -8.30 -19.80
CA ASP A 487 -18.39 -7.33 -20.91
C ASP A 487 -19.63 -7.26 -21.82
N LYS A 488 -20.67 -8.01 -21.50
CA LYS A 488 -21.97 -7.97 -22.22
C LYS A 488 -23.05 -7.42 -21.29
N LYS A 489 -23.23 -6.10 -21.36
CA LYS A 489 -24.40 -5.30 -20.95
C LYS A 489 -25.62 -6.08 -20.45
N PHE A 490 -25.80 -6.15 -19.13
CA PHE A 490 -27.11 -6.44 -18.54
C PHE A 490 -27.28 -5.74 -17.21
N TYR A 491 -28.08 -4.69 -17.15
CA TYR A 491 -28.64 -4.17 -15.91
C TYR A 491 -30.03 -4.81 -15.71
N PRO A 492 -30.20 -5.72 -14.76
CA PRO A 492 -31.50 -6.26 -14.47
C PRO A 492 -32.34 -5.29 -13.64
N LYS A 493 -33.61 -5.12 -13.99
CA LYS A 493 -34.60 -4.61 -13.02
C LYS A 493 -34.76 -5.67 -11.92
N THR A 494 -34.28 -5.38 -10.74
CA THR A 494 -34.36 -6.28 -9.57
C THR A 494 -35.71 -6.13 -8.88
N ILE A 495 -36.34 -7.24 -8.55
CA ILE A 495 -37.65 -7.27 -7.87
C ILE A 495 -37.50 -7.33 -6.35
N ASN A 496 -36.45 -7.96 -5.81
CA ASN A 496 -36.16 -8.00 -4.37
C ASN A 496 -34.65 -7.99 -4.11
N ASN A 497 -34.17 -7.08 -3.26
CA ASN A 497 -32.77 -6.98 -2.85
C ASN A 497 -32.69 -7.25 -1.34
N LYS A 498 -31.91 -8.23 -0.92
CA LYS A 498 -31.63 -8.43 0.51
C LYS A 498 -30.17 -8.80 0.73
N ILE A 499 -29.54 -8.08 1.67
CA ILE A 499 -28.18 -8.39 2.13
C ILE A 499 -28.28 -9.57 3.08
N ILE A 500 -27.53 -10.62 2.85
CA ILE A 500 -27.63 -11.86 3.60
C ILE A 500 -26.36 -12.23 4.34
N TYR A 501 -25.18 -11.72 3.95
CA TYR A 501 -23.92 -12.11 4.56
C TYR A 501 -22.94 -10.96 4.75
N LYS A 502 -22.23 -10.92 5.92
CA LYS A 502 -21.48 -9.73 6.36
C LYS A 502 -19.99 -9.93 6.65
N ASP A 503 -19.32 -11.05 6.42
CA ASP A 503 -17.99 -11.21 7.00
C ASP A 503 -16.84 -10.77 6.09
N ILE A 504 -16.86 -11.09 4.79
CA ILE A 504 -15.77 -10.74 3.86
C ILE A 504 -16.32 -10.02 2.64
N TYR A 505 -17.48 -10.48 2.20
CA TYR A 505 -18.23 -9.92 1.09
C TYR A 505 -19.68 -9.79 1.48
N THR A 506 -20.34 -8.80 0.91
CA THR A 506 -21.79 -8.75 0.98
C THR A 506 -22.36 -9.63 -0.12
N LEU A 507 -23.06 -10.67 0.25
CA LEU A 507 -23.79 -11.52 -0.66
C LEU A 507 -25.22 -11.04 -0.79
N TYR A 508 -25.68 -10.99 -2.02
CA TYR A 508 -27.08 -10.65 -2.35
C TYR A 508 -27.70 -11.83 -3.06
N VAL A 509 -28.93 -12.15 -2.70
CA VAL A 509 -29.74 -13.08 -3.46
C VAL A 509 -30.80 -12.28 -4.21
N TYR A 510 -30.91 -12.53 -5.49
CA TYR A 510 -31.82 -11.83 -6.37
C TYR A 510 -32.74 -12.82 -7.06
N GLU A 511 -33.97 -12.40 -7.25
CA GLU A 511 -34.94 -13.03 -8.14
C GLU A 511 -35.35 -12.02 -9.22
N LYS A 512 -35.21 -12.37 -10.48
CA LYS A 512 -35.66 -11.53 -11.61
C LYS A 512 -36.45 -12.31 -12.63
N PHE A 513 -37.37 -11.64 -13.30
CA PHE A 513 -38.06 -12.17 -14.46
C PHE A 513 -37.36 -11.71 -15.73
N VAL A 514 -37.06 -12.65 -16.63
CA VAL A 514 -36.44 -12.39 -17.93
C VAL A 514 -37.51 -12.45 -19.01
N GLU A 515 -38.10 -11.30 -19.36
CA GLU A 515 -39.26 -11.17 -20.25
C GLU A 515 -39.05 -11.79 -21.62
N LYS A 516 -37.91 -11.59 -22.27
CA LYS A 516 -37.62 -12.09 -23.62
C LYS A 516 -37.58 -13.63 -23.73
N GLN A 517 -37.37 -14.33 -22.63
CA GLN A 517 -37.18 -15.78 -22.59
C GLN A 517 -38.17 -16.48 -21.67
N ASN A 518 -39.06 -15.71 -21.04
CA ASN A 518 -40.16 -16.17 -20.20
C ASN A 518 -39.75 -17.15 -19.09
N TYR A 519 -38.71 -16.79 -18.33
CA TYR A 519 -38.28 -17.54 -17.14
C TYR A 519 -37.90 -16.61 -15.98
N TYR A 520 -37.91 -17.19 -14.78
CA TYR A 520 -37.42 -16.54 -13.56
C TYR A 520 -35.98 -17.00 -13.28
N GLU A 521 -35.12 -16.07 -13.01
CA GLU A 521 -33.72 -16.32 -12.65
C GLU A 521 -33.48 -15.96 -11.18
N VAL A 522 -32.95 -16.91 -10.42
CA VAL A 522 -32.48 -16.67 -9.05
C VAL A 522 -30.97 -16.78 -9.07
N PHE A 523 -30.28 -15.77 -8.56
CA PHE A 523 -28.83 -15.75 -8.57
C PHE A 523 -28.27 -15.15 -7.27
N ILE A 524 -27.06 -15.56 -6.90
CA ILE A 524 -26.26 -15.00 -5.83
C ILE A 524 -25.24 -14.07 -6.44
N SER A 525 -25.20 -12.83 -6.00
CA SER A 525 -24.21 -11.85 -6.41
C SER A 525 -23.35 -11.43 -5.23
N VAL A 526 -22.11 -11.10 -5.51
CA VAL A 526 -21.16 -10.57 -4.52
C VAL A 526 -20.94 -9.10 -4.80
N ASP A 527 -21.36 -8.25 -3.88
CA ASP A 527 -21.08 -6.82 -3.93
C ASP A 527 -21.33 -6.18 -2.55
N ASP A 528 -20.74 -5.03 -2.30
CA ASP A 528 -21.09 -4.20 -1.15
C ASP A 528 -21.78 -2.88 -1.59
N THR A 529 -21.93 -2.68 -2.87
CA THR A 529 -22.71 -1.59 -3.46
C THR A 529 -23.69 -2.17 -4.47
N LYS A 530 -24.77 -1.56 -4.74
CA LYS A 530 -25.81 -2.03 -5.68
C LYS A 530 -25.34 -2.31 -7.12
N ASN A 531 -24.05 -2.26 -7.38
CA ASN A 531 -23.43 -2.57 -8.68
C ASN A 531 -22.85 -3.97 -8.63
N VAL A 532 -23.50 -4.89 -9.27
CA VAL A 532 -23.19 -6.32 -9.30
C VAL A 532 -21.76 -6.57 -9.80
N ALA A 533 -20.89 -7.05 -8.91
CA ALA A 533 -19.51 -7.41 -9.24
C ALA A 533 -19.38 -8.81 -9.87
N GLY A 534 -20.39 -9.66 -9.72
CA GLY A 534 -20.46 -10.98 -10.35
C GLY A 534 -21.54 -11.86 -9.74
N ASN A 535 -22.03 -12.83 -10.53
CA ASN A 535 -22.96 -13.85 -10.06
C ASN A 535 -22.19 -15.10 -9.69
N LEU A 536 -22.32 -15.58 -8.46
CA LEU A 536 -21.69 -16.82 -7.98
C LEU A 536 -22.51 -18.05 -8.34
N LEU A 537 -23.83 -17.90 -8.42
CA LEU A 537 -24.77 -18.95 -8.74
C LEU A 537 -25.94 -18.37 -9.52
N THR A 538 -26.35 -19.03 -10.59
CA THR A 538 -27.55 -18.67 -11.35
C THR A 538 -28.36 -19.91 -11.64
N LYS A 539 -29.65 -19.90 -11.29
CA LYS A 539 -30.58 -20.97 -11.60
C LYS A 539 -31.87 -20.42 -12.23
N ARG A 540 -32.35 -21.10 -13.28
CA ARG A 540 -33.50 -20.67 -14.08
C ARG A 540 -34.72 -21.53 -13.80
N PHE A 541 -35.87 -20.90 -13.70
CA PHE A 541 -37.15 -21.54 -13.42
C PHE A 541 -38.23 -21.02 -14.37
N LYS A 542 -39.06 -21.91 -14.88
CA LYS A 542 -40.24 -21.53 -15.68
C LYS A 542 -41.40 -21.02 -14.81
N SER A 543 -41.42 -21.33 -13.54
CA SER A 543 -42.48 -20.97 -12.60
C SER A 543 -41.94 -20.00 -11.54
N LYS A 544 -42.68 -18.89 -11.35
CA LYS A 544 -42.43 -17.90 -10.30
C LYS A 544 -42.45 -18.55 -8.91
N PHE A 545 -43.34 -19.48 -8.67
CA PHE A 545 -43.47 -20.17 -7.40
C PHE A 545 -42.21 -20.95 -7.02
N PHE A 546 -41.65 -21.75 -7.95
CA PHE A 546 -40.43 -22.51 -7.71
C PHE A 546 -39.19 -21.60 -7.61
N ALA A 547 -39.12 -20.52 -8.39
CA ALA A 547 -38.07 -19.53 -8.25
C ALA A 547 -38.08 -18.89 -6.87
N HIS A 548 -39.26 -18.50 -6.40
CA HIS A 548 -39.41 -17.89 -5.07
C HIS A 548 -39.10 -18.85 -3.93
N ILE A 549 -39.51 -20.12 -4.01
CA ILE A 549 -39.10 -21.14 -3.03
C ILE A 549 -37.59 -21.30 -3.00
N TYR A 550 -36.94 -21.41 -4.15
CA TYR A 550 -35.50 -21.54 -4.25
C TYR A 550 -34.77 -20.31 -3.71
N TYR A 551 -35.27 -19.12 -4.01
CA TYR A 551 -34.78 -17.87 -3.42
C TYR A 551 -34.86 -17.90 -1.89
N LYS A 552 -35.99 -18.33 -1.32
CA LYS A 552 -36.16 -18.41 0.15
C LYS A 552 -35.25 -19.46 0.79
N ILE A 553 -35.00 -20.58 0.12
CA ILE A 553 -34.06 -21.60 0.57
C ILE A 553 -32.63 -21.05 0.60
N LEU A 554 -32.20 -20.35 -0.45
CA LEU A 554 -30.89 -19.73 -0.51
C LEU A 554 -30.74 -18.64 0.54
N GLU A 555 -31.77 -17.79 0.69
CA GLU A 555 -31.80 -16.76 1.72
C GLU A 555 -31.64 -17.37 3.13
N TYR A 556 -32.34 -18.46 3.43
CA TYR A 556 -32.24 -19.17 4.71
C TYR A 556 -30.85 -19.79 4.92
N ILE A 557 -30.32 -20.49 3.93
CA ILE A 557 -29.01 -21.14 3.99
C ILE A 557 -27.90 -20.10 4.23
N ILE A 558 -27.93 -18.99 3.51
CA ILE A 558 -26.89 -17.96 3.60
C ILE A 558 -27.01 -17.19 4.92
N SER A 559 -28.23 -16.92 5.40
CA SER A 559 -28.44 -16.19 6.66
C SER A 559 -28.06 -16.97 7.92
N ASN A 560 -28.11 -18.29 7.87
CA ASN A 560 -28.04 -19.13 9.07
C ASN A 560 -26.82 -20.07 9.12
N LYS A 561 -25.90 -20.02 8.14
CA LYS A 561 -24.81 -21.00 8.09
C LYS A 561 -23.39 -20.42 7.95
N LYS A 562 -22.44 -21.24 8.44
CA LYS A 562 -21.01 -21.00 8.37
C LYS A 562 -20.49 -21.06 6.92
N ILE A 563 -19.42 -20.34 6.63
CA ILE A 563 -18.73 -20.22 5.32
C ILE A 563 -18.57 -21.56 4.59
N SER A 564 -18.18 -22.63 5.29
CA SER A 564 -18.01 -23.98 4.72
C SER A 564 -19.26 -24.58 4.08
N SER A 565 -20.45 -24.10 4.46
CA SER A 565 -21.72 -24.56 3.89
C SER A 565 -22.11 -23.79 2.63
N ILE A 566 -21.66 -22.54 2.52
CA ILE A 566 -21.81 -21.74 1.30
C ILE A 566 -20.86 -22.29 0.22
N GLU A 567 -19.63 -22.63 0.57
CA GLU A 567 -18.65 -23.26 -0.30
C GLU A 567 -19.18 -24.57 -0.88
N LYS A 568 -19.71 -25.46 -0.04
CA LYS A 568 -20.34 -26.71 -0.48
C LYS A 568 -21.55 -26.49 -1.37
N LEU A 569 -22.35 -25.46 -1.10
CA LEU A 569 -23.49 -25.12 -1.94
C LEU A 569 -23.02 -24.69 -3.34
N ILE A 570 -21.98 -23.87 -3.41
CA ILE A 570 -21.41 -23.40 -4.68
C ILE A 570 -20.73 -24.54 -5.44
N GLU A 571 -20.01 -25.43 -4.74
CA GLU A 571 -19.39 -26.61 -5.34
C GLU A 571 -20.40 -27.62 -5.86
N SER A 572 -21.53 -27.83 -5.19
CA SER A 572 -22.58 -28.76 -5.62
C SER A 572 -23.33 -28.33 -6.88
N TYR A 573 -23.16 -27.08 -7.31
CA TYR A 573 -23.80 -26.50 -8.51
C TYR A 573 -22.78 -26.09 -9.60
N SER A 574 -21.51 -26.42 -9.41
CA SER A 574 -20.46 -26.31 -10.43
C SER A 574 -20.34 -27.59 -11.25
#